data_eda3ea36300a62ed5ef6c05522a7a69f
#
_entry.id   eda3ea36300a62ed5ef6c05522a7a69f
#
_cell.length_a   1.000
_cell.length_b   1.000
_cell.length_c   1.000
_cell.angle_alpha   90.00
_cell.angle_beta   90.00
_cell.angle_gamma   90.00
#
_symmetry.space_group_name_H-M   'P 1'
#
loop_
_entity.id
_entity.type
_entity.pdbx_description
1 polymer ?
#
loop_
_entity_poly.entity_id
_entity_poly.type
_entity_poly.pdbx_seq_one_letter_code
_entity_poly.pdbx_strand_id
1 'polypeptide(L)'
;MRPEPSKSSPVWFRRSRFALLALLAVAAVFLAACDPAPPPAGPPSPDPVRAIVFKGLGTWWDVYDWSPSFVSSRNPAARPPHGIADVDRLAAAGVQTLYIQTATYRLPNEPLLDRALLRQIVDRAHSLGIRVVGWYLPEFNDVGYDLERFVEIARFGFDGLGIDIESTANADVAARSQNLITESAFLRGVFPQLPMAAIPVSAVIWEELNRSWWPNFPYTELAPLFDAWMPMAYWSYRTPQSGWFDPYRYVYESVVRLRRATGNANLPVHPIGGEAAKLSGPDLFWMNAAMVDSGSIGGSIYDDATTSPDLVGALGLFRRDLVK
;
A
#
# COMPACT_ATOMS: atom_id res chain seq x y z
N MET A 1 -86.09 -31.81 -28.70
CA MET A 1 -85.39 -32.96 -29.29
C MET A 1 -83.92 -32.73 -29.10
N ARG A 2 -83.27 -33.52 -28.23
CA ARG A 2 -81.83 -33.55 -28.07
C ARG A 2 -81.20 -34.64 -28.94
N PRO A 3 -80.06 -34.48 -29.59
CA PRO A 3 -79.29 -35.60 -30.08
C PRO A 3 -78.17 -35.95 -29.04
N GLU A 4 -77.95 -37.23 -28.85
CA GLU A 4 -76.97 -37.85 -27.99
C GLU A 4 -75.51 -37.76 -28.53
N PRO A 5 -74.49 -37.92 -27.70
CA PRO A 5 -73.10 -37.79 -28.07
C PRO A 5 -72.50 -39.14 -28.52
N SER A 6 -71.65 -39.10 -29.53
CA SER A 6 -70.88 -40.22 -30.04
C SER A 6 -69.68 -40.47 -29.15
N LYS A 7 -69.47 -41.75 -28.80
CA LYS A 7 -68.29 -42.28 -28.09
C LYS A 7 -67.09 -42.38 -29.03
N SER A 8 -65.99 -41.75 -28.71
CA SER A 8 -64.65 -42.06 -29.27
C SER A 8 -63.70 -42.46 -28.12
N SER A 9 -63.12 -43.65 -28.31
CA SER A 9 -62.23 -44.30 -27.33
C SER A 9 -60.88 -43.58 -27.21
N PRO A 10 -60.20 -43.61 -26.01
CA PRO A 10 -58.93 -42.89 -25.85
C PRO A 10 -57.76 -43.73 -26.27
N VAL A 11 -56.93 -43.20 -27.15
CA VAL A 11 -55.58 -43.68 -27.44
C VAL A 11 -54.64 -42.99 -26.47
N TRP A 12 -54.60 -43.53 -25.25
CA TRP A 12 -53.61 -43.10 -24.26
C TRP A 12 -52.93 -44.36 -23.70
N PHE A 13 -51.66 -44.60 -24.09
CA PHE A 13 -50.71 -45.40 -23.30
C PHE A 13 -49.52 -45.87 -24.18
N ARG A 14 -48.74 -44.93 -24.77
CA ARG A 14 -47.42 -45.29 -25.27
C ARG A 14 -46.39 -44.15 -25.31
N ARG A 15 -46.68 -42.91 -24.86
CA ARG A 15 -45.71 -41.80 -24.93
C ARG A 15 -45.07 -41.41 -23.61
N SER A 16 -45.41 -41.99 -22.47
CA SER A 16 -44.93 -41.53 -21.15
C SER A 16 -43.63 -42.17 -20.66
N ARG A 17 -43.16 -43.30 -21.31
CA ARG A 17 -41.90 -43.94 -20.84
C ARG A 17 -40.65 -43.35 -21.44
N PHE A 18 -40.70 -42.75 -22.62
CA PHE A 18 -39.54 -42.11 -23.22
C PHE A 18 -39.29 -40.67 -22.68
N ALA A 19 -40.31 -39.97 -22.27
CA ALA A 19 -40.19 -38.63 -21.71
C ALA A 19 -39.56 -38.66 -20.30
N LEU A 20 -39.82 -39.69 -19.52
CA LEU A 20 -39.26 -39.82 -18.16
C LEU A 20 -37.75 -40.18 -18.17
N LEU A 21 -37.31 -41.00 -19.15
CA LEU A 21 -35.90 -41.35 -19.31
C LEU A 21 -35.07 -40.17 -19.85
N ALA A 22 -35.63 -39.32 -20.72
CA ALA A 22 -34.95 -38.13 -21.20
C ALA A 22 -34.81 -37.04 -20.11
N LEU A 23 -35.81 -36.88 -19.22
CA LEU A 23 -35.73 -35.94 -18.08
C LEU A 23 -34.71 -36.41 -17.01
N LEU A 24 -34.57 -37.73 -16.76
CA LEU A 24 -33.57 -38.24 -15.84
C LEU A 24 -32.15 -38.15 -16.39
N ALA A 25 -31.94 -38.28 -17.70
CA ALA A 25 -30.64 -38.08 -18.32
C ALA A 25 -30.17 -36.62 -18.31
N VAL A 26 -31.09 -35.65 -18.49
CA VAL A 26 -30.79 -34.21 -18.41
C VAL A 26 -30.50 -33.80 -16.96
N ALA A 27 -31.23 -34.32 -15.98
CA ALA A 27 -30.95 -34.07 -14.56
C ALA A 27 -29.59 -34.65 -14.10
N ALA A 28 -29.18 -35.83 -14.66
CA ALA A 28 -27.87 -36.41 -14.35
C ALA A 28 -26.69 -35.62 -14.94
N VAL A 29 -26.88 -34.99 -16.11
CA VAL A 29 -25.87 -34.09 -16.71
C VAL A 29 -25.71 -32.79 -15.96
N PHE A 30 -26.79 -32.24 -15.37
CA PHE A 30 -26.73 -31.05 -14.53
C PHE A 30 -26.15 -31.32 -13.12
N LEU A 31 -26.25 -32.53 -12.60
CA LEU A 31 -25.67 -32.91 -11.32
C LEU A 31 -24.17 -33.26 -11.41
N ALA A 32 -23.64 -33.60 -12.58
CA ALA A 32 -22.23 -33.85 -12.81
C ALA A 32 -21.40 -32.56 -13.11
N ALA A 33 -22.06 -31.41 -13.30
CA ALA A 33 -21.40 -30.14 -13.63
C ALA A 33 -21.29 -29.15 -12.45
N CYS A 34 -21.64 -29.56 -11.25
CA CYS A 34 -21.48 -28.75 -10.04
C CYS A 34 -20.45 -29.39 -9.11
N ASP A 35 -19.21 -29.54 -9.58
CA ASP A 35 -18.12 -29.44 -8.60
C ASP A 35 -18.20 -28.03 -8.02
N PRO A 36 -18.30 -27.88 -6.69
CA PRO A 36 -18.23 -26.56 -6.09
C PRO A 36 -16.92 -25.93 -6.58
N ALA A 37 -17.00 -24.76 -7.20
CA ALA A 37 -15.81 -24.02 -7.55
C ALA A 37 -14.89 -24.04 -6.32
N PRO A 38 -13.58 -24.32 -6.48
CA PRO A 38 -12.67 -24.27 -5.35
C PRO A 38 -12.89 -22.92 -4.64
N PRO A 39 -12.92 -22.88 -3.31
CA PRO A 39 -13.08 -21.62 -2.58
C PRO A 39 -12.07 -20.64 -3.16
N PRO A 40 -12.44 -19.38 -3.38
CA PRO A 40 -11.52 -18.40 -3.88
C PRO A 40 -10.24 -18.51 -3.05
N ALA A 41 -9.10 -18.64 -3.72
CA ALA A 41 -7.81 -18.68 -3.04
C ALA A 41 -7.79 -17.49 -2.08
N GLY A 42 -7.52 -17.73 -0.81
CA GLY A 42 -7.37 -16.67 0.16
C GLY A 42 -6.35 -15.65 -0.35
N PRO A 43 -6.37 -14.41 0.15
CA PRO A 43 -5.41 -13.41 -0.29
C PRO A 43 -4.00 -14.00 -0.20
N PRO A 44 -3.16 -13.79 -1.24
CA PRO A 44 -1.80 -14.32 -1.21
C PRO A 44 -1.09 -13.77 0.02
N SER A 45 -0.43 -14.65 0.77
CA SER A 45 0.40 -14.26 1.92
C SER A 45 1.49 -13.26 1.49
N PRO A 46 2.01 -12.42 2.41
CA PRO A 46 3.15 -11.56 2.12
C PRO A 46 4.27 -12.36 1.44
N ASP A 47 4.77 -11.84 0.33
CA ASP A 47 5.78 -12.53 -0.47
C ASP A 47 7.14 -11.86 -0.26
N PRO A 48 8.16 -12.58 0.24
CA PRO A 48 9.50 -12.04 0.39
C PRO A 48 10.10 -11.49 -0.91
N VAL A 49 9.72 -12.05 -2.07
CA VAL A 49 10.18 -11.57 -3.38
C VAL A 49 9.58 -10.20 -3.69
N ARG A 50 8.30 -9.98 -3.44
CA ARG A 50 7.66 -8.68 -3.62
C ARG A 50 8.19 -7.63 -2.63
N ALA A 51 8.58 -8.04 -1.42
CA ALA A 51 9.17 -7.14 -0.41
C ALA A 51 10.52 -6.55 -0.84
N ILE A 52 11.22 -7.13 -1.82
CA ILE A 52 12.50 -6.64 -2.34
C ILE A 52 12.37 -5.20 -2.88
N VAL A 53 11.21 -4.82 -3.39
CA VAL A 53 10.95 -3.45 -3.89
C VAL A 53 11.19 -2.40 -2.81
N PHE A 54 10.92 -2.73 -1.56
CA PHE A 54 11.04 -1.82 -0.41
C PHE A 54 12.36 -1.96 0.36
N LYS A 55 13.32 -2.74 -0.19
CA LYS A 55 14.60 -3.01 0.47
C LYS A 55 15.62 -1.89 0.19
N GLY A 56 16.43 -1.57 1.20
CA GLY A 56 17.59 -0.66 1.06
C GLY A 56 17.29 0.79 1.37
N LEU A 57 18.09 1.70 0.79
CA LEU A 57 17.94 3.14 0.97
C LEU A 57 16.80 3.67 0.11
N GLY A 58 15.80 4.25 0.78
CA GLY A 58 14.71 4.97 0.15
C GLY A 58 14.79 6.49 0.32
N THR A 59 14.06 7.21 -0.51
CA THR A 59 13.80 8.65 -0.36
C THR A 59 12.37 8.98 -0.75
N TRP A 60 11.88 10.14 -0.30
CA TRP A 60 10.48 10.52 -0.42
C TRP A 60 10.34 11.85 -1.16
N TRP A 61 9.42 11.88 -2.11
CA TRP A 61 8.89 13.08 -2.75
C TRP A 61 7.39 13.15 -2.50
N ASP A 62 6.91 14.19 -1.85
CA ASP A 62 5.50 14.47 -1.77
C ASP A 62 5.02 15.35 -2.95
N VAL A 63 3.73 15.69 -2.98
CA VAL A 63 3.16 16.49 -4.07
C VAL A 63 3.68 17.92 -4.14
N TYR A 64 4.22 18.45 -3.03
CA TYR A 64 4.85 19.79 -3.01
C TYR A 64 6.23 19.75 -3.68
N ASP A 65 6.89 18.60 -3.66
CA ASP A 65 8.27 18.46 -4.14
C ASP A 65 8.37 18.40 -5.65
N TRP A 66 7.39 17.81 -6.34
CA TRP A 66 7.56 17.49 -7.76
C TRP A 66 6.37 17.90 -8.66
N SER A 67 5.15 18.14 -8.13
CA SER A 67 3.95 18.34 -8.95
C SER A 67 3.68 19.83 -9.23
N PRO A 68 3.93 20.33 -10.47
CA PRO A 68 3.62 21.72 -10.82
C PRO A 68 2.12 22.04 -10.70
N SER A 69 1.22 21.13 -11.09
CA SER A 69 -0.22 21.38 -11.01
C SER A 69 -0.67 21.55 -9.56
N PHE A 70 -0.18 20.69 -8.66
CA PHE A 70 -0.49 20.80 -7.24
C PHE A 70 0.09 22.08 -6.62
N VAL A 71 1.38 22.35 -6.82
CA VAL A 71 2.06 23.52 -6.25
C VAL A 71 1.42 24.83 -6.74
N SER A 72 1.14 24.94 -8.05
CA SER A 72 0.51 26.12 -8.62
C SER A 72 -0.95 26.32 -8.16
N SER A 73 -1.67 25.24 -7.86
CA SER A 73 -3.03 25.34 -7.28
C SER A 73 -3.03 25.99 -5.90
N ARG A 74 -1.92 25.89 -5.17
CA ARG A 74 -1.72 26.49 -3.83
C ARG A 74 -1.14 27.88 -3.90
N ASN A 75 -0.18 28.09 -4.80
CA ASN A 75 0.46 29.37 -5.08
C ASN A 75 0.88 29.43 -6.56
N PRO A 76 0.20 30.18 -7.43
CA PRO A 76 0.48 30.24 -8.87
C PRO A 76 1.93 30.67 -9.23
N ALA A 77 2.61 31.38 -8.34
CA ALA A 77 4.01 31.81 -8.53
C ALA A 77 5.03 30.76 -8.10
N ALA A 78 4.64 29.79 -7.28
CA ALA A 78 5.54 28.75 -6.77
C ALA A 78 5.85 27.69 -7.84
N ARG A 79 6.98 27.03 -7.65
CA ARG A 79 7.41 25.87 -8.45
C ARG A 79 7.90 24.79 -7.50
N PRO A 80 7.70 23.49 -7.84
CA PRO A 80 8.26 22.43 -7.05
C PRO A 80 9.79 22.46 -7.09
N PRO A 81 10.49 22.08 -6.01
CA PRO A 81 11.96 22.07 -5.95
C PRO A 81 12.60 20.96 -6.80
N HIS A 82 11.87 19.88 -7.10
CA HIS A 82 12.39 18.71 -7.78
C HIS A 82 11.80 18.52 -9.17
N GLY A 83 12.62 17.91 -10.05
CA GLY A 83 12.25 17.52 -11.39
C GLY A 83 13.08 16.33 -11.88
N ILE A 84 13.05 16.07 -13.19
CA ILE A 84 13.73 14.90 -13.79
C ILE A 84 15.23 14.89 -13.48
N ALA A 85 15.88 16.05 -13.47
CA ALA A 85 17.32 16.16 -13.21
C ALA A 85 17.70 15.74 -11.78
N ASP A 86 16.79 15.87 -10.82
CA ASP A 86 17.04 15.47 -9.43
C ASP A 86 17.13 13.96 -9.28
N VAL A 87 16.54 13.18 -10.19
CA VAL A 87 16.67 11.72 -10.21
C VAL A 87 18.12 11.28 -10.41
N ASP A 88 18.91 12.04 -11.19
CA ASP A 88 20.36 11.80 -11.35
C ASP A 88 21.11 12.02 -10.03
N ARG A 89 20.73 13.04 -9.28
CA ARG A 89 21.27 13.31 -7.94
C ARG A 89 20.94 12.18 -6.96
N LEU A 90 19.71 11.66 -6.99
CA LEU A 90 19.31 10.50 -6.16
C LEU A 90 20.15 9.26 -6.49
N ALA A 91 20.36 8.97 -7.78
CA ALA A 91 21.21 7.86 -8.21
C ALA A 91 22.66 8.03 -7.70
N ALA A 92 23.24 9.24 -7.85
CA ALA A 92 24.57 9.55 -7.36
C ALA A 92 24.69 9.41 -5.82
N ALA A 93 23.64 9.72 -5.08
CA ALA A 93 23.55 9.53 -3.63
C ALA A 93 23.36 8.05 -3.24
N GLY A 94 23.15 7.16 -4.20
CA GLY A 94 22.96 5.72 -3.96
C GLY A 94 21.57 5.34 -3.48
N VAL A 95 20.56 6.17 -3.74
CA VAL A 95 19.14 5.85 -3.51
C VAL A 95 18.76 4.63 -4.33
N GLN A 96 18.05 3.69 -3.71
CA GLN A 96 17.63 2.44 -4.33
C GLN A 96 16.13 2.42 -4.65
N THR A 97 15.33 3.23 -3.93
CA THR A 97 13.89 3.36 -4.16
C THR A 97 13.45 4.81 -3.95
N LEU A 98 12.75 5.37 -4.94
CA LEU A 98 12.03 6.64 -4.83
C LEU A 98 10.57 6.35 -4.48
N TYR A 99 10.12 6.85 -3.34
CA TYR A 99 8.71 6.87 -2.94
C TYR A 99 8.11 8.21 -3.36
N ILE A 100 7.19 8.20 -4.32
CA ILE A 100 6.61 9.43 -4.88
C ILE A 100 5.10 9.49 -4.64
N GLN A 101 4.63 10.57 -4.01
CA GLN A 101 3.19 10.81 -3.86
C GLN A 101 2.59 11.18 -5.20
N THR A 102 1.65 10.38 -5.66
CA THR A 102 1.14 10.47 -7.04
C THR A 102 -0.25 11.07 -7.14
N ALA A 103 -0.96 11.15 -6.03
CA ALA A 103 -2.33 11.61 -5.97
C ALA A 103 -2.62 12.37 -4.66
N THR A 104 -3.69 13.15 -4.68
CA THR A 104 -4.20 13.84 -3.49
C THR A 104 -5.72 13.95 -3.56
N TYR A 105 -6.38 13.92 -2.40
CA TYR A 105 -7.82 14.22 -2.30
C TYR A 105 -8.17 15.69 -2.62
N ARG A 106 -7.17 16.58 -2.61
CA ARG A 106 -7.36 18.04 -2.82
C ARG A 106 -7.55 18.43 -4.28
N LEU A 107 -7.23 17.56 -5.23
CA LEU A 107 -7.45 17.73 -6.67
C LEU A 107 -8.31 16.57 -7.17
N PRO A 108 -9.63 16.63 -6.97
CA PRO A 108 -10.52 15.47 -7.17
C PRO A 108 -10.62 15.00 -8.61
N ASN A 109 -10.37 15.87 -9.59
CA ASN A 109 -10.47 15.54 -11.02
C ASN A 109 -9.20 14.92 -11.60
N GLU A 110 -8.14 14.78 -10.80
CA GLU A 110 -6.85 14.26 -11.21
C GLU A 110 -6.48 13.04 -10.35
N PRO A 111 -6.88 11.82 -10.75
CA PRO A 111 -6.54 10.61 -10.00
C PRO A 111 -5.03 10.30 -10.00
N LEU A 112 -4.27 10.81 -10.98
CA LEU A 112 -2.81 10.92 -10.97
C LEU A 112 -2.39 12.32 -11.41
N LEU A 113 -1.57 12.97 -10.60
CA LEU A 113 -1.06 14.30 -10.86
C LEU A 113 -0.03 14.31 -11.99
N ASP A 114 -0.01 15.40 -12.78
CA ASP A 114 1.04 15.70 -13.79
C ASP A 114 1.54 14.46 -14.56
N ARG A 115 0.63 13.63 -15.04
CA ARG A 115 0.86 12.28 -15.56
C ARG A 115 2.02 12.17 -16.57
N ALA A 116 2.20 13.19 -17.42
CA ALA A 116 3.29 13.21 -18.41
C ALA A 116 4.68 13.41 -17.76
N LEU A 117 4.78 14.31 -16.79
CA LEU A 117 6.00 14.53 -16.01
C LEU A 117 6.31 13.33 -15.13
N LEU A 118 5.29 12.77 -14.46
CA LEU A 118 5.41 11.57 -13.65
C LEU A 118 5.99 10.39 -14.45
N ARG A 119 5.53 10.20 -15.71
CA ARG A 119 6.10 9.19 -16.61
C ARG A 119 7.59 9.43 -16.87
N GLN A 120 7.99 10.66 -17.16
CA GLN A 120 9.40 10.99 -17.41
C GLN A 120 10.28 10.76 -16.16
N ILE A 121 9.77 11.07 -14.96
CA ILE A 121 10.46 10.80 -13.69
C ILE A 121 10.66 9.28 -13.51
N VAL A 122 9.61 8.49 -13.70
CA VAL A 122 9.66 7.02 -13.57
C VAL A 122 10.63 6.41 -14.58
N ASP A 123 10.53 6.80 -15.85
CA ASP A 123 11.40 6.28 -16.92
C ASP A 123 12.87 6.64 -16.63
N ARG A 124 13.13 7.85 -16.12
CA ARG A 124 14.48 8.26 -15.74
C ARG A 124 15.02 7.45 -14.57
N ALA A 125 14.22 7.26 -13.53
CA ALA A 125 14.58 6.46 -12.37
C ALA A 125 14.92 5.01 -12.77
N HIS A 126 14.07 4.38 -13.58
CA HIS A 126 14.31 3.03 -14.09
C HIS A 126 15.60 2.95 -14.94
N SER A 127 15.88 3.95 -15.78
CA SER A 127 17.12 3.99 -16.57
C SER A 127 18.40 4.05 -15.72
N LEU A 128 18.27 4.48 -14.46
CA LEU A 128 19.35 4.58 -13.49
C LEU A 128 19.33 3.45 -12.45
N GLY A 129 18.42 2.48 -12.59
CA GLY A 129 18.27 1.34 -11.67
C GLY A 129 17.62 1.70 -10.33
N ILE A 130 16.96 2.85 -10.23
CA ILE A 130 16.16 3.25 -9.06
C ILE A 130 14.73 2.70 -9.25
N ARG A 131 14.23 1.97 -8.27
CA ARG A 131 12.82 1.56 -8.22
C ARG A 131 11.94 2.76 -7.84
N VAL A 132 10.70 2.77 -8.35
CA VAL A 132 9.73 3.82 -8.01
C VAL A 132 8.48 3.20 -7.43
N VAL A 133 8.10 3.65 -6.23
CA VAL A 133 6.86 3.27 -5.56
C VAL A 133 5.93 4.47 -5.53
N GLY A 134 4.78 4.33 -6.20
CA GLY A 134 3.74 5.35 -6.12
C GLY A 134 2.97 5.23 -4.81
N TRP A 135 2.74 6.34 -4.09
CA TRP A 135 1.94 6.32 -2.87
C TRP A 135 0.85 7.38 -2.85
N TYR A 136 -0.16 7.15 -2.03
CA TYR A 136 -1.30 8.04 -1.83
C TYR A 136 -1.74 8.01 -0.37
N LEU A 137 -2.14 9.18 0.15
CA LEU A 137 -2.76 9.38 1.46
C LEU A 137 -4.28 9.43 1.29
N PRO A 138 -5.01 8.32 1.51
CA PRO A 138 -6.47 8.30 1.46
C PRO A 138 -7.10 8.96 2.69
N GLU A 139 -8.31 9.45 2.54
CA GLU A 139 -9.10 9.94 3.67
C GLU A 139 -9.95 8.85 4.32
N PHE A 140 -10.11 7.71 3.65
CA PHE A 140 -10.98 6.60 4.09
C PHE A 140 -12.45 7.02 4.29
N ASN A 141 -12.89 8.04 3.57
CA ASN A 141 -14.27 8.53 3.58
C ASN A 141 -15.11 7.89 2.46
N ASP A 142 -14.53 7.74 1.29
CA ASP A 142 -15.15 7.20 0.08
C ASP A 142 -14.23 6.18 -0.57
N VAL A 143 -14.55 4.91 -0.38
CA VAL A 143 -13.80 3.76 -0.93
C VAL A 143 -13.68 3.83 -2.46
N GLY A 144 -14.73 4.28 -3.15
CA GLY A 144 -14.71 4.39 -4.62
C GLY A 144 -13.72 5.45 -5.09
N TYR A 145 -13.70 6.59 -4.41
CA TYR A 145 -12.80 7.70 -4.67
C TYR A 145 -11.32 7.32 -4.42
N ASP A 146 -11.05 6.66 -3.31
CA ASP A 146 -9.69 6.23 -2.97
C ASP A 146 -9.22 5.11 -3.91
N LEU A 147 -10.08 4.13 -4.22
CA LEU A 147 -9.78 3.06 -5.17
C LEU A 147 -9.50 3.54 -6.60
N GLU A 148 -10.17 4.59 -7.08
CA GLU A 148 -9.86 5.17 -8.39
C GLU A 148 -8.37 5.55 -8.47
N ARG A 149 -7.84 6.21 -7.46
CA ARG A 149 -6.43 6.63 -7.37
C ARG A 149 -5.48 5.45 -7.25
N PHE A 150 -5.78 4.53 -6.38
CA PHE A 150 -4.97 3.32 -6.21
C PHE A 150 -4.90 2.46 -7.48
N VAL A 151 -6.01 2.31 -8.20
CA VAL A 151 -6.05 1.57 -9.48
C VAL A 151 -5.22 2.27 -10.55
N GLU A 152 -5.24 3.59 -10.61
CA GLU A 152 -4.39 4.35 -11.53
C GLU A 152 -2.91 4.20 -11.18
N ILE A 153 -2.54 4.21 -9.89
CA ILE A 153 -1.17 3.90 -9.43
C ILE A 153 -0.79 2.47 -9.87
N ALA A 154 -1.64 1.49 -9.57
CA ALA A 154 -1.37 0.07 -9.86
C ALA A 154 -1.15 -0.21 -11.36
N ARG A 155 -1.76 0.60 -12.24
CA ARG A 155 -1.66 0.47 -13.70
C ARG A 155 -0.60 1.34 -14.35
N PHE A 156 -0.01 2.26 -13.61
CA PHE A 156 0.89 3.26 -14.20
C PHE A 156 2.25 2.68 -14.60
N GLY A 157 2.72 1.61 -13.94
CA GLY A 157 4.02 0.99 -14.18
C GLY A 157 5.06 1.35 -13.13
N PHE A 158 4.60 1.63 -11.91
CA PHE A 158 5.45 1.65 -10.72
C PHE A 158 5.89 0.24 -10.33
N ASP A 159 7.02 0.14 -9.63
CA ASP A 159 7.49 -1.14 -9.07
C ASP A 159 6.67 -1.59 -7.87
N GLY A 160 5.92 -0.69 -7.24
CA GLY A 160 5.06 -0.97 -6.11
C GLY A 160 4.08 0.16 -5.79
N LEU A 161 3.19 -0.12 -4.84
CA LEU A 161 2.17 0.80 -4.33
C LEU A 161 2.30 0.96 -2.82
N GLY A 162 2.24 2.20 -2.32
CA GLY A 162 2.17 2.53 -0.91
C GLY A 162 0.81 3.10 -0.52
N ILE A 163 0.22 2.60 0.56
CA ILE A 163 -0.97 3.17 1.19
C ILE A 163 -0.52 3.90 2.46
N ASP A 164 -0.67 5.22 2.47
CA ASP A 164 -0.37 6.04 3.64
C ASP A 164 -1.53 6.00 4.64
N ILE A 165 -1.23 5.57 5.88
CA ILE A 165 -2.24 5.21 6.86
C ILE A 165 -2.10 6.11 8.10
N GLU A 166 -2.47 7.37 7.94
CA GLU A 166 -2.41 8.35 9.03
C GLU A 166 -3.66 9.24 9.14
N SER A 167 -4.48 9.30 8.08
CA SER A 167 -5.61 10.23 8.04
C SER A 167 -6.65 9.95 9.12
N THR A 168 -7.12 11.03 9.75
CA THR A 168 -8.25 11.04 10.69
C THR A 168 -9.47 11.77 10.14
N ALA A 169 -9.51 12.04 8.82
CA ALA A 169 -10.60 12.75 8.16
C ALA A 169 -11.93 12.01 8.33
N ASN A 170 -11.92 10.67 8.27
CA ASN A 170 -13.07 9.88 8.72
C ASN A 170 -13.01 9.74 10.25
N ALA A 171 -13.89 10.44 10.96
CA ALA A 171 -13.93 10.43 12.42
C ALA A 171 -14.48 9.10 13.00
N ASP A 172 -15.24 8.33 12.22
CA ASP A 172 -15.69 6.99 12.61
C ASP A 172 -14.54 5.99 12.42
N VAL A 173 -13.91 5.63 13.53
CA VAL A 173 -12.75 4.72 13.54
C VAL A 173 -13.09 3.33 13.00
N ALA A 174 -14.29 2.83 13.25
CA ALA A 174 -14.71 1.51 12.77
C ALA A 174 -14.91 1.54 11.24
N ALA A 175 -15.58 2.57 10.71
CA ALA A 175 -15.75 2.77 9.29
C ALA A 175 -14.38 2.98 8.60
N ARG A 176 -13.50 3.80 9.17
CA ARG A 176 -12.15 4.05 8.68
C ARG A 176 -11.32 2.76 8.57
N SER A 177 -11.37 1.92 9.61
CA SER A 177 -10.70 0.61 9.60
C SER A 177 -11.28 -0.33 8.56
N GLN A 178 -12.62 -0.39 8.45
CA GLN A 178 -13.30 -1.23 7.46
C GLN A 178 -13.00 -0.77 6.02
N ASN A 179 -12.97 0.53 5.77
CA ASN A 179 -12.63 1.07 4.45
C ASN A 179 -11.19 0.74 4.06
N LEU A 180 -10.23 0.94 4.96
CA LEU A 180 -8.82 0.53 4.75
C LEU A 180 -8.69 -0.97 4.42
N ILE A 181 -9.37 -1.85 5.16
CA ILE A 181 -9.37 -3.29 4.89
C ILE A 181 -9.97 -3.57 3.51
N THR A 182 -11.12 -2.93 3.19
CA THR A 182 -11.82 -3.13 1.92
C THR A 182 -10.96 -2.71 0.72
N GLU A 183 -10.34 -1.54 0.78
CA GLU A 183 -9.45 -1.02 -0.27
C GLU A 183 -8.23 -1.91 -0.45
N SER A 184 -7.57 -2.28 0.65
CA SER A 184 -6.38 -3.15 0.61
C SER A 184 -6.69 -4.54 0.07
N ALA A 185 -7.81 -5.13 0.48
CA ALA A 185 -8.25 -6.44 -0.01
C ALA A 185 -8.64 -6.40 -1.49
N PHE A 186 -9.35 -5.34 -1.93
CA PHE A 186 -9.67 -5.15 -3.35
C PHE A 186 -8.39 -5.07 -4.20
N LEU A 187 -7.44 -4.25 -3.80
CA LEU A 187 -6.18 -4.08 -4.54
C LEU A 187 -5.39 -5.40 -4.60
N ARG A 188 -5.28 -6.11 -3.49
CA ARG A 188 -4.62 -7.41 -3.46
C ARG A 188 -5.33 -8.45 -4.32
N GLY A 189 -6.66 -8.43 -4.36
CA GLY A 189 -7.47 -9.34 -5.19
C GLY A 189 -7.34 -9.06 -6.69
N VAL A 190 -7.35 -7.79 -7.08
CA VAL A 190 -7.28 -7.38 -8.50
C VAL A 190 -5.83 -7.39 -9.04
N PHE A 191 -4.86 -7.04 -8.19
CA PHE A 191 -3.44 -6.97 -8.55
C PHE A 191 -2.59 -7.88 -7.66
N PRO A 192 -2.75 -9.21 -7.72
CA PRO A 192 -2.15 -10.15 -6.77
C PRO A 192 -0.61 -10.15 -6.78
N GLN A 193 0.01 -9.71 -7.87
CA GLN A 193 1.46 -9.65 -8.02
C GLN A 193 2.06 -8.27 -7.74
N LEU A 194 1.23 -7.24 -7.52
CA LEU A 194 1.71 -5.88 -7.22
C LEU A 194 2.35 -5.85 -5.83
N PRO A 195 3.62 -5.44 -5.70
CA PRO A 195 4.22 -5.15 -4.40
C PRO A 195 3.45 -4.02 -3.69
N MET A 196 2.97 -4.28 -2.47
CA MET A 196 2.18 -3.33 -1.69
C MET A 196 2.81 -3.08 -0.33
N ALA A 197 2.95 -1.81 0.05
CA ALA A 197 3.41 -1.40 1.37
C ALA A 197 2.31 -0.68 2.16
N ALA A 198 2.17 -1.04 3.44
CA ALA A 198 1.45 -0.24 4.42
C ALA A 198 2.41 0.81 5.01
N ILE A 199 2.00 2.08 5.03
CA ILE A 199 2.77 3.21 5.57
C ILE A 199 2.03 3.77 6.80
N PRO A 200 2.02 3.08 7.94
CA PRO A 200 1.27 3.52 9.12
C PRO A 200 2.07 4.50 9.96
N VAL A 201 1.37 5.27 10.76
CA VAL A 201 1.96 5.92 11.94
C VAL A 201 2.60 4.85 12.84
N SER A 202 3.70 5.18 13.52
CA SER A 202 4.36 4.25 14.42
C SER A 202 3.40 3.68 15.49
N ALA A 203 3.48 2.38 15.72
CA ALA A 203 2.72 1.72 16.80
C ALA A 203 2.98 2.34 18.18
N VAL A 204 4.14 2.95 18.41
CA VAL A 204 4.43 3.72 19.64
C VAL A 204 3.42 4.85 19.85
N ILE A 205 3.01 5.53 18.76
CA ILE A 205 2.00 6.57 18.84
C ILE A 205 0.67 5.98 19.30
N TRP A 206 0.21 4.95 18.63
CA TRP A 206 -1.13 4.38 18.89
C TRP A 206 -1.22 3.61 20.20
N GLU A 207 -0.12 3.01 20.65
CA GLU A 207 -0.11 2.24 21.90
C GLU A 207 0.17 3.08 23.15
N GLU A 208 0.94 4.17 23.03
CA GLU A 208 1.38 4.94 24.21
C GLU A 208 1.09 6.44 24.13
N LEU A 209 1.43 7.09 23.02
CA LEU A 209 1.44 8.56 22.97
C LEU A 209 0.07 9.16 22.62
N ASN A 210 -0.69 8.52 21.74
CA ASN A 210 -2.03 8.96 21.35
C ASN A 210 -2.91 7.76 20.99
N ARG A 211 -3.40 7.07 22.00
CA ARG A 211 -4.25 5.88 21.85
C ARG A 211 -5.60 6.17 21.21
N SER A 212 -6.04 7.44 21.20
CA SER A 212 -7.29 7.84 20.58
C SER A 212 -7.18 8.09 19.08
N TRP A 213 -5.98 8.15 18.52
CA TRP A 213 -5.79 8.38 17.07
C TRP A 213 -6.40 7.26 16.23
N TRP A 214 -6.03 5.99 16.55
CA TRP A 214 -6.59 4.83 15.88
C TRP A 214 -6.70 3.63 16.84
N PRO A 215 -7.68 3.65 17.76
CA PRO A 215 -7.90 2.54 18.67
C PRO A 215 -8.29 1.26 17.89
N ASN A 216 -7.78 0.11 18.35
CA ASN A 216 -8.03 -1.20 17.73
C ASN A 216 -7.64 -1.23 16.22
N PHE A 217 -6.49 -0.67 15.88
CA PHE A 217 -5.99 -0.71 14.50
C PHE A 217 -5.94 -2.16 13.99
N PRO A 218 -6.46 -2.46 12.77
CA PRO A 218 -6.69 -3.84 12.30
C PRO A 218 -5.40 -4.50 11.76
N TYR A 219 -4.38 -4.65 12.61
CA TYR A 219 -3.09 -5.21 12.21
C TYR A 219 -3.18 -6.61 11.62
N THR A 220 -4.00 -7.48 12.22
CA THR A 220 -4.11 -8.89 11.83
C THR A 220 -4.82 -9.07 10.50
N GLU A 221 -5.83 -8.25 10.23
CA GLU A 221 -6.58 -8.24 8.98
C GLU A 221 -5.75 -7.70 7.82
N LEU A 222 -4.89 -6.72 8.11
CA LEU A 222 -4.04 -6.07 7.10
C LEU A 222 -2.74 -6.84 6.83
N ALA A 223 -2.20 -7.58 7.82
CA ALA A 223 -0.92 -8.24 7.69
C ALA A 223 -0.78 -9.13 6.43
N PRO A 224 -1.79 -9.93 6.01
CA PRO A 224 -1.69 -10.76 4.81
C PRO A 224 -1.82 -9.97 3.51
N LEU A 225 -2.23 -8.69 3.55
CA LEU A 225 -2.52 -7.89 2.36
C LEU A 225 -1.30 -7.12 1.86
N PHE A 226 -0.30 -6.87 2.72
CA PHE A 226 0.89 -6.09 2.42
C PHE A 226 2.16 -6.93 2.42
N ASP A 227 3.09 -6.60 1.52
CA ASP A 227 4.38 -7.29 1.40
C ASP A 227 5.46 -6.65 2.29
N ALA A 228 5.30 -5.36 2.60
CA ALA A 228 6.16 -4.63 3.54
C ALA A 228 5.35 -3.63 4.36
N TRP A 229 5.93 -3.25 5.51
CA TRP A 229 5.37 -2.23 6.38
C TRP A 229 6.41 -1.14 6.62
N MET A 230 6.00 0.12 6.50
CA MET A 230 6.88 1.28 6.54
C MET A 230 6.41 2.26 7.63
N PRO A 231 6.65 1.94 8.92
CA PRO A 231 6.17 2.80 10.01
C PRO A 231 6.86 4.16 10.00
N MET A 232 6.08 5.24 10.19
CA MET A 232 6.58 6.61 10.37
C MET A 232 7.22 6.75 11.74
N ALA A 233 8.50 6.40 11.84
CA ALA A 233 9.27 6.42 13.08
C ALA A 233 9.87 7.80 13.34
N TYR A 234 9.03 8.84 13.40
CA TYR A 234 9.44 10.25 13.50
C TYR A 234 9.78 10.64 14.94
N TRP A 235 10.94 10.20 15.46
CA TRP A 235 11.43 10.61 16.77
C TRP A 235 11.69 12.13 16.87
N SER A 236 12.03 12.79 15.77
CA SER A 236 12.31 14.24 15.71
C SER A 236 11.12 15.12 16.12
N TYR A 237 9.90 14.58 16.11
CA TYR A 237 8.71 15.23 16.65
C TYR A 237 8.46 14.93 18.13
N ARG A 238 9.32 14.13 18.76
CA ARG A 238 9.19 13.80 20.19
C ARG A 238 10.02 14.73 21.03
N THR A 239 9.63 14.90 22.28
CA THR A 239 10.42 15.67 23.27
C THR A 239 11.18 14.71 24.18
N PRO A 240 12.31 15.13 24.80
CA PRO A 240 13.01 14.30 25.78
C PRO A 240 12.09 13.82 26.92
N GLN A 241 11.13 14.66 27.35
CA GLN A 241 10.18 14.35 28.43
C GLN A 241 9.20 13.23 28.05
N SER A 242 8.95 13.02 26.75
CA SER A 242 8.11 11.90 26.29
C SER A 242 8.79 10.53 26.49
N GLY A 243 10.12 10.49 26.69
CA GLY A 243 10.92 9.28 26.70
C GLY A 243 11.12 8.64 25.32
N TRP A 244 10.66 9.29 24.25
CA TRP A 244 10.66 8.77 22.88
C TRP A 244 11.47 9.61 21.90
N PHE A 245 12.34 10.48 22.40
CA PHE A 245 13.20 11.34 21.57
C PHE A 245 14.47 10.60 21.06
N ASP A 246 14.78 9.44 21.61
CA ASP A 246 15.94 8.63 21.23
C ASP A 246 15.69 7.92 19.89
N PRO A 247 16.51 8.14 18.84
CA PRO A 247 16.32 7.57 17.51
C PRO A 247 16.41 6.04 17.50
N TYR A 248 17.37 5.46 18.24
CA TYR A 248 17.52 4.01 18.33
C TYR A 248 16.27 3.38 18.95
N ARG A 249 15.90 3.83 20.14
CA ARG A 249 14.75 3.29 20.87
C ARG A 249 13.47 3.41 20.05
N TYR A 250 13.22 4.58 19.47
CA TYR A 250 11.97 4.83 18.75
C TYR A 250 11.85 3.94 17.50
N VAL A 251 12.92 3.84 16.71
CA VAL A 251 12.94 3.02 15.49
C VAL A 251 12.84 1.54 15.83
N TYR A 252 13.63 1.06 16.78
CA TYR A 252 13.59 -0.33 17.23
C TYR A 252 12.20 -0.75 17.72
N GLU A 253 11.61 0.04 18.61
CA GLU A 253 10.27 -0.21 19.15
C GLU A 253 9.18 -0.12 18.05
N SER A 254 9.32 0.78 17.08
CA SER A 254 8.39 0.85 15.95
C SER A 254 8.36 -0.47 15.16
N VAL A 255 9.52 -1.11 14.98
CA VAL A 255 9.63 -2.38 14.25
C VAL A 255 9.11 -3.56 15.09
N VAL A 256 9.58 -3.70 16.33
CA VAL A 256 9.25 -4.89 17.14
C VAL A 256 7.78 -4.91 17.56
N ARG A 257 7.19 -3.75 17.86
CA ARG A 257 5.75 -3.63 18.17
C ARG A 257 4.89 -3.99 16.98
N LEU A 258 5.26 -3.54 15.79
CA LEU A 258 4.56 -3.87 14.57
C LEU A 258 4.55 -5.37 14.29
N ARG A 259 5.71 -6.04 14.43
CA ARG A 259 5.80 -7.50 14.31
C ARG A 259 4.95 -8.24 15.35
N ARG A 260 4.95 -7.74 16.59
CA ARG A 260 4.10 -8.29 17.65
C ARG A 260 2.62 -8.12 17.32
N ALA A 261 2.21 -6.91 16.91
CA ALA A 261 0.83 -6.58 16.61
C ALA A 261 0.27 -7.35 15.41
N THR A 262 1.09 -7.58 14.38
CA THR A 262 0.72 -8.39 13.22
C THR A 262 0.83 -9.90 13.45
N GLY A 263 1.42 -10.34 14.57
CA GLY A 263 1.71 -11.75 14.84
C GLY A 263 2.78 -12.37 13.92
N ASN A 264 3.53 -11.56 13.16
CA ASN A 264 4.54 -12.02 12.21
C ASN A 264 5.94 -11.52 12.61
N ALA A 265 6.73 -12.38 13.26
CA ALA A 265 8.10 -12.06 13.69
C ALA A 265 9.05 -11.72 12.51
N ASN A 266 8.76 -12.23 11.31
CA ASN A 266 9.56 -12.04 10.10
C ASN A 266 8.93 -10.99 9.15
N LEU A 267 7.97 -10.19 9.63
CA LEU A 267 7.36 -9.15 8.82
C LEU A 267 8.43 -8.24 8.21
N PRO A 268 8.47 -8.05 6.87
CA PRO A 268 9.37 -7.12 6.23
C PRO A 268 9.03 -5.68 6.66
N VAL A 269 9.97 -5.01 7.33
CA VAL A 269 9.77 -3.64 7.83
C VAL A 269 10.88 -2.72 7.31
N HIS A 270 10.47 -1.56 6.78
CA HIS A 270 11.31 -0.47 6.34
C HIS A 270 10.90 0.80 7.11
N PRO A 271 11.53 1.14 8.25
CA PRO A 271 11.15 2.33 9.00
C PRO A 271 11.49 3.61 8.26
N ILE A 272 10.58 4.60 8.36
CA ILE A 272 10.79 5.96 7.87
C ILE A 272 11.22 6.80 9.07
N GLY A 273 12.47 7.23 9.09
CA GLY A 273 13.01 8.09 10.14
C GLY A 273 12.52 9.53 10.04
N GLY A 274 12.74 10.28 11.07
CA GLY A 274 12.24 11.62 11.31
C GLY A 274 12.32 12.63 10.17
N GLU A 275 11.84 13.84 10.43
CA GLU A 275 11.91 14.96 9.48
C GLU A 275 13.38 15.35 9.24
N ALA A 276 13.83 15.26 7.99
CA ALA A 276 15.23 15.41 7.61
C ALA A 276 15.86 16.75 8.08
N ALA A 277 15.11 17.85 8.02
CA ALA A 277 15.57 19.17 8.47
C ALA A 277 15.96 19.23 9.96
N LYS A 278 15.54 18.26 10.76
CA LYS A 278 15.78 18.21 12.22
C LYS A 278 16.80 17.16 12.64
N LEU A 279 17.38 16.43 11.67
CA LEU A 279 18.27 15.30 11.95
C LEU A 279 19.74 15.70 11.86
N SER A 280 20.58 14.89 12.52
CA SER A 280 22.03 14.94 12.45
C SER A 280 22.61 13.61 11.99
N GLY A 281 23.88 13.60 11.59
CA GLY A 281 24.59 12.36 11.25
C GLY A 281 24.55 11.30 12.38
N PRO A 282 24.80 11.66 13.64
CA PRO A 282 24.61 10.74 14.78
C PRO A 282 23.21 10.14 14.87
N ASP A 283 22.13 10.88 14.57
CA ASP A 283 20.77 10.32 14.60
C ASP A 283 20.62 9.21 13.57
N LEU A 284 21.16 9.39 12.36
CA LEU A 284 21.13 8.39 11.31
C LEU A 284 21.97 7.14 11.66
N PHE A 285 23.08 7.31 12.35
CA PHE A 285 23.87 6.20 12.87
C PHE A 285 23.04 5.35 13.84
N TRP A 286 22.39 5.97 14.81
CA TRP A 286 21.56 5.27 15.79
C TRP A 286 20.31 4.65 15.17
N MET A 287 19.68 5.33 14.20
CA MET A 287 18.60 4.75 13.42
C MET A 287 19.07 3.49 12.69
N ASN A 288 20.26 3.54 12.03
CA ASN A 288 20.80 2.37 11.33
C ASN A 288 21.09 1.21 12.30
N ALA A 289 21.67 1.49 13.48
CA ALA A 289 21.89 0.48 14.50
C ALA A 289 20.57 -0.22 14.89
N ALA A 290 19.51 0.56 15.16
CA ALA A 290 18.18 0.03 15.45
C ALA A 290 17.63 -0.83 14.31
N MET A 291 17.84 -0.41 13.05
CA MET A 291 17.43 -1.16 11.87
C MET A 291 18.14 -2.50 11.74
N VAL A 292 19.46 -2.53 12.02
CA VAL A 292 20.26 -3.77 12.02
C VAL A 292 19.77 -4.70 13.11
N ASP A 293 19.68 -4.22 14.34
CA ASP A 293 19.32 -5.03 15.51
C ASP A 293 17.86 -5.53 15.44
N SER A 294 16.98 -4.77 14.83
CA SER A 294 15.60 -5.19 14.58
C SER A 294 15.41 -6.03 13.31
N GLY A 295 16.43 -6.19 12.46
CA GLY A 295 16.33 -6.92 11.19
C GLY A 295 15.42 -6.24 10.19
N SER A 296 15.50 -4.90 10.09
CA SER A 296 14.78 -4.13 9.06
C SER A 296 15.34 -4.37 7.67
N ILE A 297 14.48 -4.36 6.64
CA ILE A 297 14.88 -4.62 5.25
C ILE A 297 15.53 -3.43 4.56
N GLY A 298 15.36 -2.22 5.09
CA GLY A 298 15.86 -0.96 4.58
C GLY A 298 15.44 0.18 5.48
N GLY A 299 15.67 1.42 5.05
CA GLY A 299 15.24 2.62 5.74
C GLY A 299 15.31 3.86 4.88
N SER A 300 14.61 4.88 5.31
CA SER A 300 14.54 6.19 4.68
C SER A 300 14.30 7.27 5.73
N ILE A 301 14.49 8.54 5.35
CA ILE A 301 14.04 9.69 6.14
C ILE A 301 13.06 10.52 5.29
N TYR A 302 12.17 11.23 5.94
CA TYR A 302 11.21 12.12 5.28
C TYR A 302 11.70 13.55 5.43
N ASP A 303 11.92 14.30 4.37
CA ASP A 303 11.89 13.96 2.95
C ASP A 303 13.20 14.41 2.25
N ASP A 304 13.28 14.21 0.93
CA ASP A 304 14.44 14.60 0.12
C ASP A 304 14.62 16.12 0.05
N ALA A 305 13.51 16.87 -0.10
CA ALA A 305 13.54 18.34 -0.23
C ALA A 305 14.13 19.03 0.99
N THR A 306 14.00 18.43 2.18
CA THR A 306 14.51 18.97 3.44
C THR A 306 15.82 18.32 3.91
N THR A 307 16.32 17.31 3.16
CA THR A 307 17.58 16.62 3.47
C THR A 307 18.78 17.53 3.19
N SER A 308 19.53 17.86 4.23
CA SER A 308 20.75 18.66 4.09
C SER A 308 21.86 17.88 3.39
N PRO A 309 22.78 18.56 2.64
CA PRO A 309 23.92 17.91 2.01
C PRO A 309 24.80 17.11 2.98
N ASP A 310 24.90 17.53 4.24
CA ASP A 310 25.70 16.86 5.27
C ASP A 310 25.13 15.49 5.66
N LEU A 311 23.81 15.27 5.50
CA LEU A 311 23.16 14.00 5.78
C LEU A 311 23.28 12.98 4.65
N VAL A 312 23.46 13.44 3.40
CA VAL A 312 23.46 12.55 2.21
C VAL A 312 24.51 11.45 2.33
N GLY A 313 25.71 11.76 2.83
CA GLY A 313 26.76 10.76 3.07
C GLY A 313 26.37 9.72 4.12
N ALA A 314 25.69 10.13 5.20
CA ALA A 314 25.25 9.26 6.27
C ALA A 314 24.07 8.34 5.85
N LEU A 315 23.24 8.76 4.89
CA LEU A 315 22.17 7.93 4.33
C LEU A 315 22.70 6.63 3.69
N GLY A 316 23.95 6.63 3.22
CA GLY A 316 24.61 5.43 2.71
C GLY A 316 24.60 4.24 3.69
N LEU A 317 24.50 4.48 5.01
CA LEU A 317 24.32 3.44 6.02
C LEU A 317 23.04 2.60 5.82
N PHE A 318 22.02 3.14 5.17
CA PHE A 318 20.74 2.47 4.97
C PHE A 318 20.73 1.54 3.74
N ARG A 319 21.77 1.62 2.92
CA ARG A 319 21.87 0.72 1.75
C ARG A 319 21.94 -0.73 2.21
N ARG A 320 21.22 -1.58 1.51
CA ARG A 320 21.27 -3.04 1.68
C ARG A 320 21.53 -3.64 0.30
N ASP A 321 22.34 -4.68 0.25
CA ASP A 321 22.53 -5.42 -0.98
C ASP A 321 21.19 -6.04 -1.37
N LEU A 322 20.81 -5.83 -2.63
CA LEU A 322 19.68 -6.52 -3.21
C LEU A 322 20.15 -7.95 -3.51
N VAL A 323 19.55 -8.92 -2.86
CA VAL A 323 19.73 -10.31 -3.27
C VAL A 323 19.20 -10.42 -4.69
N LYS A 324 20.09 -10.75 -5.63
CA LYS A 324 19.75 -11.00 -7.03
C LYS A 324 18.98 -12.29 -7.16
#